data_c32b3217970bc4edc8e0d3da12cd15a3
#
_entry.id   c32b3217970bc4edc8e0d3da12cd15a3
#
_cell.length_a   1.000
_cell.length_b   1.000
_cell.length_c   1.000
_cell.angle_alpha   90.00
_cell.angle_beta   90.00
_cell.angle_gamma   90.00
#
_symmetry.space_group_name_H-M   'P 1'
#
loop_
_entity.id
_entity.type
_entity.pdbx_description
1 polymer ?
#
loop_
_entity_poly.entity_id
_entity_poly.type
_entity_poly.pdbx_seq_one_letter_code
_entity_poly.pdbx_strand_id
1 'polypeptide(L)'
;MNCSAQTVSTNDGVNVSLDLYGQGAHGTAVIICPGFFQSKDTVTFQRMSRALAGRFDVLAMDFRGHGKSSGLYTFSAREGADLEAVLAFARVRYQRIGVVGFSLGAAIAINTVSRHPDQVRSLIAVSAPSTFEQIEFKWWTPEAMRTGMQGLEPGAGCRPGNPLLKKARPIERAPRLAPLPILFIHGTRDVIVGVEHSRRLFAAASEPKRLEIIEGGSHAEALFRDDPQRFSDLVNEWLAQTLDPAPQSRKTERKNRKKL
;
A
#
# COMPACT_ATOMS: atom_id res chain seq x y z
N MET A 1 -15.08 17.57 -0.22
CA MET A 1 -14.71 16.34 0.54
C MET A 1 -13.94 16.79 1.75
N ASN A 2 -14.35 16.36 2.96
CA ASN A 2 -13.67 16.75 4.19
C ASN A 2 -12.34 16.00 4.31
N CYS A 3 -11.30 16.73 4.73
CA CYS A 3 -10.00 16.18 5.09
C CYS A 3 -9.66 16.68 6.50
N SER A 4 -9.29 15.77 7.39
CA SER A 4 -8.88 16.10 8.74
C SER A 4 -7.52 15.49 9.07
N ALA A 5 -6.60 16.33 9.55
CA ALA A 5 -5.29 15.87 10.00
C ALA A 5 -5.41 15.16 11.35
N GLN A 6 -4.69 14.06 11.48
CA GLN A 6 -4.61 13.24 12.69
C GLN A 6 -3.15 12.93 13.01
N THR A 7 -2.89 12.57 14.25
CA THR A 7 -1.58 12.09 14.69
C THR A 7 -1.76 10.86 15.57
N VAL A 8 -0.98 9.83 15.32
CA VAL A 8 -0.93 8.62 16.15
C VAL A 8 0.50 8.39 16.63
N SER A 9 0.66 7.91 17.85
CA SER A 9 1.97 7.63 18.42
C SER A 9 2.29 6.13 18.32
N THR A 10 3.50 5.83 17.92
CA THR A 10 4.02 4.45 17.93
C THR A 10 4.50 4.05 19.33
N ASN A 11 4.67 2.76 19.57
CA ASN A 11 5.19 2.25 20.85
C ASN A 11 6.64 2.70 21.13
N ASP A 12 7.41 3.08 20.10
CA ASP A 12 8.77 3.60 20.23
C ASP A 12 8.83 5.15 20.19
N GLY A 13 7.68 5.82 20.41
CA GLY A 13 7.60 7.27 20.65
C GLY A 13 7.63 8.15 19.40
N VAL A 14 7.43 7.58 18.21
CA VAL A 14 7.31 8.34 16.96
C VAL A 14 5.88 8.82 16.77
N ASN A 15 5.69 10.10 16.44
CA ASN A 15 4.41 10.66 16.04
C ASN A 15 4.23 10.51 14.53
N VAL A 16 3.28 9.69 14.13
CA VAL A 16 2.91 9.44 12.73
C VAL A 16 1.76 10.37 12.36
N SER A 17 1.99 11.21 11.34
CA SER A 17 0.98 12.09 10.77
C SER A 17 0.16 11.35 9.72
N LEU A 18 -1.15 11.54 9.75
CA LEU A 18 -2.05 11.01 8.73
C LEU A 18 -3.17 12.01 8.44
N ASP A 19 -3.71 11.94 7.22
CA ASP A 19 -4.88 12.69 6.78
C ASP A 19 -6.02 11.72 6.53
N LEU A 20 -7.16 12.00 7.15
CA LEU A 20 -8.41 11.27 6.94
C LEU A 20 -9.25 12.01 5.88
N TYR A 21 -9.44 11.39 4.74
CA TYR A 21 -10.37 11.80 3.69
C TYR A 21 -11.64 10.97 3.81
N GLY A 22 -12.77 11.62 4.07
CA GLY A 22 -14.07 10.96 4.26
C GLY A 22 -14.80 11.52 5.48
N GLN A 23 -15.90 10.86 5.86
CA GLN A 23 -16.76 11.29 6.97
C GLN A 23 -17.00 10.18 8.01
N GLY A 24 -16.29 9.06 7.93
CA GLY A 24 -16.53 7.90 8.79
C GLY A 24 -17.82 7.14 8.43
N ALA A 25 -18.42 7.45 7.28
CA ALA A 25 -19.73 6.91 6.88
C ALA A 25 -19.68 5.51 6.27
N HIS A 26 -18.50 5.10 5.77
CA HIS A 26 -18.41 3.88 4.93
C HIS A 26 -18.21 2.58 5.72
N GLY A 27 -17.86 2.62 7.00
CA GLY A 27 -17.48 1.43 7.79
C GLY A 27 -16.25 0.70 7.25
N THR A 28 -15.65 1.24 6.18
CA THR A 28 -14.54 0.68 5.42
C THR A 28 -13.50 1.76 5.17
N ALA A 29 -12.25 1.48 5.49
CA ALA A 29 -11.14 2.41 5.26
C ALA A 29 -10.04 1.79 4.41
N VAL A 30 -9.32 2.65 3.68
CA VAL A 30 -8.12 2.32 2.92
C VAL A 30 -6.96 3.13 3.45
N ILE A 31 -5.90 2.44 3.91
CA ILE A 31 -4.65 3.08 4.34
C ILE A 31 -3.72 3.17 3.14
N ILE A 32 -3.23 4.37 2.83
CA ILE A 32 -2.23 4.63 1.78
C ILE A 32 -0.86 4.77 2.44
N CYS A 33 0.07 3.91 2.02
CA CYS A 33 1.45 3.84 2.49
C CYS A 33 2.39 4.32 1.37
N PRO A 34 2.88 5.57 1.39
CA PRO A 34 3.78 6.11 0.36
C PRO A 34 5.12 5.38 0.31
N GLY A 35 5.83 5.55 -0.82
CA GLY A 35 7.19 5.05 -1.00
C GLY A 35 8.26 5.93 -0.35
N PHE A 36 9.52 5.54 -0.56
CA PHE A 36 10.66 6.34 -0.14
C PHE A 36 10.61 7.73 -0.78
N PHE A 37 10.99 8.75 0.00
CA PHE A 37 11.01 10.15 -0.41
C PHE A 37 9.63 10.80 -0.66
N GLN A 38 8.54 10.04 -0.54
CA GLN A 38 7.17 10.50 -0.74
C GLN A 38 6.46 10.77 0.59
N SER A 39 5.44 11.62 0.55
CA SER A 39 4.56 11.89 1.68
C SER A 39 3.10 12.00 1.25
N LYS A 40 2.18 11.94 2.21
CA LYS A 40 0.76 12.18 1.97
C LYS A 40 0.46 13.58 1.43
N ASP A 41 1.37 14.54 1.63
CA ASP A 41 1.22 15.93 1.21
C ASP A 41 1.69 16.19 -0.23
N THR A 42 2.33 15.23 -0.91
CA THR A 42 2.66 15.37 -2.34
C THR A 42 1.40 15.42 -3.20
N VAL A 43 1.45 16.16 -4.29
CA VAL A 43 0.28 16.38 -5.17
C VAL A 43 -0.31 15.07 -5.67
N THR A 44 0.56 14.13 -6.05
CA THR A 44 0.16 12.81 -6.54
C THR A 44 -0.63 12.03 -5.48
N PHE A 45 -0.11 11.94 -4.24
CA PHE A 45 -0.80 11.22 -3.16
C PHE A 45 -2.06 11.92 -2.68
N GLN A 46 -2.11 13.25 -2.65
CA GLN A 46 -3.35 13.99 -2.36
C GLN A 46 -4.44 13.74 -3.41
N ARG A 47 -4.09 13.75 -4.70
CA ARG A 47 -5.04 13.46 -5.79
C ARG A 47 -5.55 12.03 -5.73
N MET A 48 -4.65 11.08 -5.50
CA MET A 48 -5.01 9.66 -5.33
C MET A 48 -5.93 9.45 -4.13
N SER A 49 -5.61 10.04 -2.99
CA SER A 49 -6.45 9.96 -1.78
C SER A 49 -7.86 10.49 -2.04
N ARG A 50 -7.99 11.62 -2.73
CA ARG A 50 -9.30 12.16 -3.12
C ARG A 50 -10.05 11.27 -4.11
N ALA A 51 -9.35 10.66 -5.07
CA ALA A 51 -9.97 9.77 -6.05
C ALA A 51 -10.56 8.50 -5.40
N LEU A 52 -9.87 7.92 -4.42
CA LEU A 52 -10.34 6.74 -3.69
C LEU A 52 -11.39 7.08 -2.63
N ALA A 53 -11.36 8.29 -2.07
CA ALA A 53 -12.27 8.72 -1.00
C ALA A 53 -13.72 8.92 -1.44
N GLY A 54 -14.04 8.80 -2.72
CA GLY A 54 -15.43 8.74 -3.22
C GLY A 54 -16.18 7.45 -2.81
N ARG A 55 -15.44 6.40 -2.47
CA ARG A 55 -16.00 5.07 -2.17
C ARG A 55 -15.62 4.53 -0.78
N PHE A 56 -14.46 4.91 -0.26
CA PHE A 56 -13.92 4.45 1.01
C PHE A 56 -13.49 5.67 1.82
N ASP A 57 -13.41 5.56 3.14
CA ASP A 57 -12.63 6.52 3.90
C ASP A 57 -11.15 6.23 3.67
N VAL A 58 -10.33 7.25 3.41
CA VAL A 58 -8.90 7.07 3.11
C VAL A 58 -8.06 7.67 4.23
N LEU A 59 -7.14 6.86 4.74
CA LEU A 59 -6.11 7.24 5.70
C LEU A 59 -4.77 7.34 4.97
N ALA A 60 -4.40 8.51 4.50
CA ALA A 60 -3.09 8.75 3.90
C ALA A 60 -2.08 9.05 5.01
N MET A 61 -1.00 8.26 5.13
CA MET A 61 -0.02 8.39 6.22
C MET A 61 1.34 8.87 5.72
N ASP A 62 2.11 9.48 6.61
CA ASP A 62 3.54 9.66 6.45
C ASP A 62 4.30 8.64 7.30
N PHE A 63 5.25 7.92 6.73
CA PHE A 63 6.16 7.13 7.55
C PHE A 63 7.12 8.03 8.35
N ARG A 64 7.71 7.50 9.44
CA ARG A 64 8.76 8.19 10.19
C ARG A 64 9.80 8.78 9.25
N GLY A 65 10.28 9.96 9.58
CA GLY A 65 11.26 10.67 8.76
C GLY A 65 10.72 11.27 7.46
N HIS A 66 9.43 11.13 7.13
CA HIS A 66 8.80 11.76 5.96
C HIS A 66 7.73 12.76 6.38
N GLY A 67 7.46 13.70 5.50
CA GLY A 67 6.38 14.68 5.66
C GLY A 67 6.33 15.29 7.07
N LYS A 68 5.16 15.20 7.70
CA LYS A 68 4.90 15.74 9.05
C LYS A 68 5.11 14.72 10.18
N SER A 69 5.45 13.47 9.88
CA SER A 69 5.79 12.47 10.90
C SER A 69 7.15 12.76 11.52
N SER A 70 7.29 12.49 12.82
CA SER A 70 8.57 12.65 13.53
C SER A 70 9.54 11.49 13.24
N GLY A 71 10.69 11.49 13.91
CA GLY A 71 11.69 10.43 13.83
C GLY A 71 12.53 10.46 12.54
N LEU A 72 13.27 9.37 12.34
CA LEU A 72 14.18 9.18 11.22
C LEU A 72 13.80 7.92 10.43
N TYR A 73 13.91 8.00 9.10
CA TYR A 73 13.58 6.88 8.21
C TYR A 73 14.66 5.81 8.21
N THR A 74 14.30 4.57 8.46
CA THR A 74 15.24 3.45 8.63
C THR A 74 15.17 2.41 7.49
N PHE A 75 14.66 2.82 6.34
CA PHE A 75 14.63 1.98 5.13
C PHE A 75 13.95 0.63 5.33
N SER A 76 12.74 0.61 5.92
CA SER A 76 11.92 -0.57 6.21
C SER A 76 12.31 -1.36 7.48
N ALA A 77 13.27 -0.89 8.27
CA ALA A 77 13.67 -1.61 9.48
C ALA A 77 12.70 -1.39 10.66
N ARG A 78 12.17 -0.16 10.83
CA ARG A 78 11.29 0.21 11.96
C ARG A 78 9.93 0.76 11.54
N GLU A 79 9.75 1.09 10.27
CA GLU A 79 8.53 1.69 9.71
C GLU A 79 7.30 0.79 9.84
N GLY A 80 7.50 -0.51 10.11
CA GLY A 80 6.41 -1.42 10.46
C GLY A 80 5.63 -0.97 11.69
N ALA A 81 6.29 -0.36 12.68
CA ALA A 81 5.62 0.18 13.88
C ALA A 81 4.70 1.36 13.54
N ASP A 82 5.04 2.15 12.51
CA ASP A 82 4.22 3.27 12.06
C ASP A 82 2.90 2.77 11.48
N LEU A 83 2.98 1.77 10.59
CA LEU A 83 1.79 1.16 10.00
C LEU A 83 0.95 0.42 11.06
N GLU A 84 1.57 -0.25 12.03
CA GLU A 84 0.86 -0.88 13.15
C GLU A 84 0.08 0.15 13.99
N ALA A 85 0.64 1.32 14.26
CA ALA A 85 -0.05 2.40 14.98
C ALA A 85 -1.25 2.94 14.17
N VAL A 86 -1.11 3.12 12.86
CA VAL A 86 -2.21 3.54 11.98
C VAL A 86 -3.28 2.45 11.86
N LEU A 87 -2.90 1.18 11.77
CA LEU A 87 -3.85 0.04 11.78
C LEU A 87 -4.63 0.00 13.10
N ALA A 88 -3.97 0.18 14.25
CA ALA A 88 -4.64 0.24 15.55
C ALA A 88 -5.65 1.39 15.61
N PHE A 89 -5.27 2.58 15.13
CA PHE A 89 -6.18 3.72 15.03
C PHE A 89 -7.38 3.44 14.12
N ALA A 90 -7.16 2.80 12.97
CA ALA A 90 -8.21 2.48 12.00
C ALA A 90 -9.19 1.42 12.54
N ARG A 91 -8.71 0.38 13.22
CA ARG A 91 -9.51 -0.74 13.74
C ARG A 91 -10.54 -0.34 14.79
N VAL A 92 -10.31 0.75 15.51
CA VAL A 92 -11.29 1.28 16.47
C VAL A 92 -12.47 1.97 15.77
N ARG A 93 -12.29 2.38 14.49
CA ARG A 93 -13.25 3.18 13.71
C ARG A 93 -13.91 2.44 12.59
N TYR A 94 -13.23 1.44 12.01
CA TYR A 94 -13.64 0.76 10.78
C TYR A 94 -13.70 -0.75 10.96
N GLN A 95 -14.73 -1.35 10.39
CA GLN A 95 -14.91 -2.80 10.44
C GLN A 95 -14.03 -3.52 9.41
N ARG A 96 -13.70 -2.84 8.30
CA ARG A 96 -12.93 -3.40 7.20
C ARG A 96 -11.85 -2.41 6.79
N ILE A 97 -10.64 -2.92 6.68
CA ILE A 97 -9.46 -2.11 6.36
C ILE A 97 -8.74 -2.74 5.17
N GLY A 98 -8.49 -1.94 4.14
CA GLY A 98 -7.56 -2.23 3.06
C GLY A 98 -6.26 -1.45 3.25
N VAL A 99 -5.16 -1.98 2.70
CA VAL A 99 -3.87 -1.31 2.67
C VAL A 99 -3.38 -1.23 1.23
N VAL A 100 -2.96 -0.05 0.80
CA VAL A 100 -2.33 0.19 -0.51
C VAL A 100 -0.94 0.75 -0.27
N GLY A 101 0.08 -0.04 -0.57
CA GLY A 101 1.47 0.38 -0.40
C GLY A 101 2.17 0.60 -1.74
N PHE A 102 3.10 1.56 -1.76
CA PHE A 102 3.86 1.96 -2.94
C PHE A 102 5.36 1.77 -2.71
N SER A 103 6.05 1.06 -3.61
CA SER A 103 7.51 0.88 -3.54
C SER A 103 7.94 0.35 -2.16
N LEU A 104 8.80 1.09 -1.43
CA LEU A 104 9.18 0.72 -0.05
C LEU A 104 7.98 0.68 0.90
N GLY A 105 6.95 1.52 0.70
CA GLY A 105 5.70 1.45 1.47
C GLY A 105 4.97 0.11 1.25
N ALA A 106 5.02 -0.45 0.05
CA ALA A 106 4.47 -1.78 -0.23
C ALA A 106 5.28 -2.90 0.45
N ALA A 107 6.62 -2.79 0.46
CA ALA A 107 7.48 -3.73 1.20
C ALA A 107 7.19 -3.70 2.71
N ILE A 108 7.05 -2.49 3.28
CA ILE A 108 6.68 -2.31 4.69
C ILE A 108 5.30 -2.92 4.96
N ALA A 109 4.32 -2.68 4.08
CA ALA A 109 2.98 -3.23 4.21
C ALA A 109 2.99 -4.78 4.20
N ILE A 110 3.68 -5.41 3.24
CA ILE A 110 3.84 -6.88 3.19
C ILE A 110 4.47 -7.40 4.50
N ASN A 111 5.57 -6.80 4.93
CA ASN A 111 6.29 -7.23 6.13
C ASN A 111 5.47 -7.06 7.41
N THR A 112 4.67 -6.00 7.51
CA THR A 112 3.86 -5.69 8.68
C THR A 112 2.60 -6.54 8.73
N VAL A 113 1.82 -6.52 7.64
CA VAL A 113 0.53 -7.22 7.57
C VAL A 113 0.70 -8.74 7.67
N SER A 114 1.80 -9.30 7.16
CA SER A 114 2.09 -10.74 7.28
C SER A 114 2.24 -11.27 8.70
N ARG A 115 2.35 -10.39 9.71
CA ARG A 115 2.38 -10.80 11.13
C ARG A 115 0.97 -11.05 11.68
N HIS A 116 -0.02 -10.29 11.18
CA HIS A 116 -1.42 -10.34 11.59
C HIS A 116 -2.33 -10.11 10.39
N PRO A 117 -2.40 -11.06 9.42
CA PRO A 117 -3.14 -10.87 8.19
C PRO A 117 -4.66 -10.77 8.40
N ASP A 118 -5.17 -11.29 9.52
CA ASP A 118 -6.56 -11.20 9.95
C ASP A 118 -7.02 -9.75 10.26
N GLN A 119 -6.09 -8.84 10.53
CA GLN A 119 -6.39 -7.44 10.84
C GLN A 119 -6.71 -6.58 9.61
N VAL A 120 -6.43 -7.10 8.42
CA VAL A 120 -6.61 -6.43 7.13
C VAL A 120 -7.46 -7.31 6.23
N ARG A 121 -8.30 -6.72 5.40
CA ARG A 121 -9.19 -7.45 4.48
C ARG A 121 -8.68 -7.44 3.04
N SER A 122 -7.78 -6.53 2.71
CA SER A 122 -7.24 -6.40 1.35
C SER A 122 -5.86 -5.75 1.39
N LEU A 123 -4.92 -6.25 0.61
CA LEU A 123 -3.62 -5.65 0.42
C LEU A 123 -3.37 -5.41 -1.07
N ILE A 124 -2.91 -4.21 -1.41
CA ILE A 124 -2.42 -3.88 -2.75
C ILE A 124 -0.95 -3.44 -2.61
N ALA A 125 -0.08 -4.09 -3.35
CA ALA A 125 1.36 -3.83 -3.36
C ALA A 125 1.80 -3.34 -4.74
N VAL A 126 2.08 -2.03 -4.86
CA VAL A 126 2.44 -1.37 -6.11
C VAL A 126 3.96 -1.23 -6.19
N SER A 127 4.58 -1.79 -7.23
CA SER A 127 6.04 -1.75 -7.46
C SER A 127 6.86 -2.18 -6.23
N ALA A 128 6.40 -3.23 -5.52
CA ALA A 128 7.03 -3.70 -4.29
C ALA A 128 8.37 -4.38 -4.56
N PRO A 129 9.46 -4.01 -3.87
CA PRO A 129 10.70 -4.80 -3.90
C PRO A 129 10.52 -6.13 -3.15
N SER A 130 10.94 -7.24 -3.74
CA SER A 130 10.93 -8.55 -3.10
C SER A 130 12.04 -8.72 -2.06
N THR A 131 13.18 -8.07 -2.32
CA THR A 131 14.35 -7.96 -1.44
C THR A 131 14.93 -6.56 -1.58
N PHE A 132 15.79 -6.15 -0.66
CA PHE A 132 16.40 -4.81 -0.72
C PHE A 132 17.79 -4.81 -1.37
N GLU A 133 18.44 -5.98 -1.46
CA GLU A 133 19.79 -6.11 -2.00
C GLU A 133 19.84 -6.06 -3.53
N GLN A 134 18.70 -6.30 -4.18
CA GLN A 134 18.58 -6.41 -5.64
C GLN A 134 17.80 -5.27 -6.27
N ILE A 135 17.63 -4.15 -5.57
CA ILE A 135 17.00 -2.98 -6.18
C ILE A 135 17.99 -2.43 -7.20
N GLU A 136 17.60 -2.53 -8.48
CA GLU A 136 18.41 -2.04 -9.60
C GLU A 136 18.30 -0.51 -9.68
N PHE A 137 19.08 0.17 -8.85
CA PHE A 137 19.11 1.62 -8.84
C PHE A 137 20.01 2.14 -9.96
N LYS A 138 19.42 2.37 -11.13
CA LYS A 138 20.13 2.89 -12.31
C LYS A 138 20.13 4.42 -12.34
N TRP A 139 20.74 5.06 -11.35
CA TRP A 139 20.82 6.54 -11.22
C TRP A 139 21.26 7.29 -12.48
N TRP A 140 22.12 6.65 -13.26
CA TRP A 140 22.76 7.26 -14.41
C TRP A 140 21.95 7.12 -15.70
N THR A 141 20.82 6.44 -15.68
CA THR A 141 19.97 6.40 -16.86
C THR A 141 19.13 7.66 -16.96
N PRO A 142 18.92 8.21 -18.18
CA PRO A 142 18.05 9.37 -18.38
C PRO A 142 16.64 9.15 -17.81
N GLU A 143 16.14 7.92 -17.87
CA GLU A 143 14.84 7.52 -17.34
C GLU A 143 14.79 7.61 -15.82
N ALA A 144 15.82 7.12 -15.13
CA ALA A 144 15.91 7.19 -13.66
C ALA A 144 16.05 8.63 -13.18
N MET A 145 16.86 9.43 -13.85
CA MET A 145 16.98 10.87 -13.56
C MET A 145 15.65 11.60 -13.77
N ARG A 146 14.98 11.33 -14.88
CA ARG A 146 13.66 11.92 -15.17
C ARG A 146 12.62 11.49 -14.15
N THR A 147 12.55 10.21 -13.79
CA THR A 147 11.64 9.67 -12.76
C THR A 147 11.95 10.30 -11.41
N GLY A 148 13.22 10.41 -11.03
CA GLY A 148 13.66 11.08 -9.80
C GLY A 148 13.21 12.56 -9.77
N MET A 149 13.42 13.31 -10.85
CA MET A 149 12.99 14.71 -10.94
C MET A 149 11.47 14.88 -10.91
N GLN A 150 10.73 13.97 -11.53
CA GLN A 150 9.25 13.98 -11.50
C GLN A 150 8.70 13.64 -10.12
N GLY A 151 9.45 12.90 -9.29
CA GLY A 151 9.12 12.62 -7.89
C GLY A 151 9.43 13.75 -6.92
N LEU A 152 10.11 14.83 -7.37
CA LEU A 152 10.40 16.03 -6.56
C LEU A 152 9.16 16.95 -6.49
N GLU A 153 8.08 16.44 -5.96
CA GLU A 153 6.89 17.25 -5.69
C GLU A 153 7.03 18.02 -4.36
N PRO A 154 6.35 19.16 -4.20
CA PRO A 154 6.23 19.80 -2.88
C PRO A 154 5.72 18.80 -1.85
N GLY A 155 6.38 18.70 -0.70
CA GLY A 155 6.09 17.71 0.33
C GLY A 155 6.91 16.42 0.23
N ALA A 156 7.62 16.19 -0.87
CA ALA A 156 8.59 15.10 -0.99
C ALA A 156 9.83 15.38 -0.15
N GLY A 157 10.46 14.32 0.36
CA GLY A 157 11.68 14.40 1.13
C GLY A 157 11.69 13.43 2.30
N CYS A 158 12.89 13.17 2.83
CA CYS A 158 13.01 12.36 4.03
C CYS A 158 14.15 12.85 4.94
N ARG A 159 14.02 12.53 6.21
CA ARG A 159 15.09 12.65 7.22
C ARG A 159 15.68 11.26 7.41
N PRO A 160 16.81 10.94 6.78
CA PRO A 160 17.36 9.58 6.80
C PRO A 160 17.90 9.22 8.20
N GLY A 161 17.62 7.98 8.60
CA GLY A 161 18.21 7.33 9.77
C GLY A 161 19.27 6.31 9.36
N ASN A 162 19.48 5.30 10.20
CA ASN A 162 20.48 4.27 9.95
C ASN A 162 20.00 3.25 8.89
N PRO A 163 20.61 3.20 7.69
CA PRO A 163 20.24 2.27 6.64
C PRO A 163 20.78 0.84 6.88
N LEU A 164 21.71 0.65 7.82
CA LEU A 164 22.38 -0.63 8.09
C LEU A 164 21.56 -1.54 9.04
N LEU A 165 20.43 -1.06 9.56
CA LEU A 165 19.57 -1.87 10.40
C LEU A 165 19.04 -3.09 9.63
N LYS A 166 18.94 -4.24 10.33
CA LYS A 166 18.39 -5.47 9.76
C LYS A 166 16.95 -5.26 9.31
N LYS A 167 16.65 -5.69 8.09
CA LYS A 167 15.34 -5.57 7.45
C LYS A 167 14.74 -6.96 7.19
N ALA A 168 13.43 -7.08 7.35
CA ALA A 168 12.72 -8.27 6.91
C ALA A 168 12.57 -8.22 5.38
N ARG A 169 12.76 -9.35 4.70
CA ARG A 169 12.62 -9.46 3.25
C ARG A 169 11.17 -9.76 2.88
N PRO A 170 10.52 -8.94 2.04
CA PRO A 170 9.12 -9.18 1.65
C PRO A 170 8.87 -10.55 1.03
N ILE A 171 9.84 -11.09 0.29
CA ILE A 171 9.72 -12.41 -0.32
C ILE A 171 9.56 -13.55 0.71
N GLU A 172 10.17 -13.42 1.88
CA GLU A 172 10.05 -14.40 2.98
C GLU A 172 8.73 -14.25 3.74
N ARG A 173 8.06 -13.11 3.58
CA ARG A 173 6.82 -12.76 4.25
C ARG A 173 5.58 -13.01 3.41
N ALA A 174 5.69 -12.90 2.09
CA ALA A 174 4.58 -13.06 1.15
C ALA A 174 3.77 -14.36 1.36
N PRO A 175 4.37 -15.55 1.63
CA PRO A 175 3.61 -16.78 1.90
C PRO A 175 2.69 -16.69 3.13
N ARG A 176 3.02 -15.81 4.09
CA ARG A 176 2.29 -15.68 5.36
C ARG A 176 1.10 -14.72 5.28
N LEU A 177 0.86 -14.12 4.11
CA LEU A 177 -0.27 -13.23 3.91
C LEU A 177 -1.60 -13.98 3.83
N ALA A 178 -1.61 -15.23 3.36
CA ALA A 178 -2.83 -16.01 3.25
C ALA A 178 -3.52 -16.18 4.62
N PRO A 179 -4.86 -16.12 4.66
CA PRO A 179 -5.81 -16.05 3.52
C PRO A 179 -6.15 -14.60 3.06
N LEU A 180 -5.34 -13.61 3.37
CA LEU A 180 -5.56 -12.22 2.96
C LEU A 180 -5.42 -12.07 1.43
N PRO A 181 -6.45 -11.52 0.73
CA PRO A 181 -6.34 -11.20 -0.69
C PRO A 181 -5.26 -10.16 -0.96
N ILE A 182 -4.34 -10.46 -1.90
CA ILE A 182 -3.29 -9.54 -2.31
C ILE A 182 -3.29 -9.31 -3.82
N LEU A 183 -3.25 -8.02 -4.23
CA LEU A 183 -3.00 -7.59 -5.59
C LEU A 183 -1.59 -6.99 -5.69
N PHE A 184 -0.79 -7.54 -6.60
CA PHE A 184 0.47 -6.93 -7.02
C PHE A 184 0.25 -6.13 -8.30
N ILE A 185 0.71 -4.87 -8.33
CA ILE A 185 0.66 -4.00 -9.53
C ILE A 185 2.08 -3.57 -9.86
N HIS A 186 2.47 -3.64 -11.14
CA HIS A 186 3.82 -3.24 -11.56
C HIS A 186 3.84 -2.76 -13.01
N GLY A 187 4.63 -1.72 -13.28
CA GLY A 187 4.88 -1.23 -14.62
C GLY A 187 6.08 -1.90 -15.28
N THR A 188 6.00 -2.21 -16.59
CA THR A 188 7.13 -2.85 -17.30
C THR A 188 8.31 -1.92 -17.55
N ARG A 189 8.11 -0.59 -17.44
CA ARG A 189 9.17 0.43 -17.57
C ARG A 189 9.62 0.99 -16.22
N ASP A 190 9.38 0.24 -15.14
CA ASP A 190 9.90 0.58 -13.82
C ASP A 190 11.42 0.41 -13.81
N VAL A 191 12.14 1.54 -13.77
CA VAL A 191 13.61 1.58 -13.77
C VAL A 191 14.22 1.61 -12.37
N ILE A 192 13.37 1.65 -11.33
CA ILE A 192 13.80 1.69 -9.92
C ILE A 192 13.69 0.31 -9.30
N VAL A 193 12.52 -0.31 -9.43
CA VAL A 193 12.27 -1.68 -8.98
C VAL A 193 11.81 -2.48 -10.19
N GLY A 194 12.64 -3.39 -10.68
CA GLY A 194 12.32 -4.17 -11.87
C GLY A 194 11.06 -5.03 -11.68
N VAL A 195 10.27 -5.21 -12.74
CA VAL A 195 8.99 -5.98 -12.72
C VAL A 195 9.14 -7.38 -12.16
N GLU A 196 10.33 -7.97 -12.24
CA GLU A 196 10.63 -9.31 -11.71
C GLU A 196 10.48 -9.41 -10.20
N HIS A 197 10.58 -8.29 -9.47
CA HIS A 197 10.28 -8.28 -8.04
C HIS A 197 8.82 -8.65 -7.75
N SER A 198 7.86 -8.06 -8.48
CA SER A 198 6.44 -8.42 -8.31
C SER A 198 6.14 -9.84 -8.80
N ARG A 199 6.78 -10.32 -9.86
CA ARG A 199 6.66 -11.72 -10.32
C ARG A 199 7.12 -12.71 -9.26
N ARG A 200 8.27 -12.46 -8.62
CA ARG A 200 8.78 -13.28 -7.50
C ARG A 200 7.85 -13.25 -6.30
N LEU A 201 7.37 -12.06 -5.91
CA LEU A 201 6.42 -11.92 -4.80
C LEU A 201 5.12 -12.66 -5.09
N PHE A 202 4.58 -12.52 -6.30
CA PHE A 202 3.39 -13.25 -6.72
C PHE A 202 3.60 -14.76 -6.69
N ALA A 203 4.73 -15.26 -7.18
CA ALA A 203 5.05 -16.69 -7.14
C ALA A 203 5.14 -17.22 -5.70
N ALA A 204 5.71 -16.43 -4.78
CA ALA A 204 5.87 -16.81 -3.37
C ALA A 204 4.59 -16.70 -2.54
N ALA A 205 3.70 -15.76 -2.85
CA ALA A 205 2.46 -15.56 -2.11
C ALA A 205 1.49 -16.74 -2.35
N SER A 206 0.70 -17.07 -1.31
CA SER A 206 -0.39 -18.03 -1.42
C SER A 206 -1.69 -17.36 -1.89
N GLU A 207 -2.69 -18.16 -2.34
CA GLU A 207 -4.00 -17.66 -2.71
C GLU A 207 -4.77 -17.08 -1.49
N PRO A 208 -5.66 -16.09 -1.71
CA PRO A 208 -6.05 -15.47 -2.99
C PRO A 208 -5.10 -14.33 -3.39
N LYS A 209 -4.63 -14.37 -4.64
CA LYS A 209 -3.68 -13.38 -5.17
C LYS A 209 -3.97 -13.03 -6.63
N ARG A 210 -3.56 -11.82 -7.04
CA ARG A 210 -3.61 -11.37 -8.44
C ARG A 210 -2.34 -10.58 -8.77
N LEU A 211 -1.86 -10.68 -9.99
CA LEU A 211 -0.77 -9.88 -10.53
C LEU A 211 -1.26 -9.10 -11.74
N GLU A 212 -1.07 -7.79 -11.71
CA GLU A 212 -1.40 -6.88 -12.80
C GLU A 212 -0.13 -6.20 -13.29
N ILE A 213 0.26 -6.49 -14.52
CA ILE A 213 1.41 -5.86 -15.17
C ILE A 213 0.91 -4.79 -16.14
N ILE A 214 1.29 -3.54 -15.89
CA ILE A 214 0.93 -2.41 -16.72
C ILE A 214 2.03 -2.21 -17.76
N GLU A 215 1.72 -2.53 -19.01
CA GLU A 215 2.66 -2.37 -20.11
C GLU A 215 2.98 -0.88 -20.35
N GLY A 216 4.28 -0.56 -20.44
CA GLY A 216 4.77 0.82 -20.54
C GLY A 216 4.66 1.63 -19.25
N GLY A 217 4.11 1.05 -18.17
CA GLY A 217 3.92 1.74 -16.89
C GLY A 217 5.25 2.03 -16.18
N SER A 218 5.31 3.15 -15.49
CA SER A 218 6.45 3.64 -14.72
C SER A 218 6.45 3.11 -13.27
N HIS A 219 7.31 3.67 -12.39
CA HIS A 219 7.45 3.25 -11.00
C HIS A 219 6.31 3.74 -10.09
N ALA A 220 5.76 2.85 -9.31
CA ALA A 220 4.91 3.11 -8.13
C ALA A 220 3.79 4.15 -8.37
N GLU A 221 3.83 5.30 -7.68
CA GLU A 221 2.83 6.38 -7.79
C GLU A 221 2.78 7.02 -9.18
N ALA A 222 3.82 6.87 -9.98
CA ALA A 222 3.81 7.33 -11.36
C ALA A 222 2.75 6.60 -12.20
N LEU A 223 2.38 5.37 -11.88
CA LEU A 223 1.28 4.66 -12.53
C LEU A 223 -0.05 5.42 -12.37
N PHE A 224 -0.31 5.99 -11.19
CA PHE A 224 -1.47 6.85 -11.00
C PHE A 224 -1.30 8.21 -11.69
N ARG A 225 -0.12 8.82 -11.63
CA ARG A 225 0.14 10.12 -12.27
C ARG A 225 -0.03 10.07 -13.78
N ASP A 226 0.44 8.97 -14.41
CA ASP A 226 0.43 8.79 -15.85
C ASP A 226 -0.98 8.47 -16.39
N ASP A 227 -1.77 7.66 -15.67
CA ASP A 227 -3.17 7.35 -15.98
C ASP A 227 -4.00 7.21 -14.69
N PRO A 228 -4.50 8.35 -14.13
CA PRO A 228 -5.24 8.35 -12.88
C PRO A 228 -6.54 7.53 -12.93
N GLN A 229 -7.23 7.52 -14.08
CA GLN A 229 -8.50 6.81 -14.20
C GLN A 229 -8.28 5.30 -14.20
N ARG A 230 -7.42 4.80 -15.08
CA ARG A 230 -7.11 3.36 -15.17
C ARG A 230 -6.60 2.80 -13.85
N PHE A 231 -5.68 3.52 -13.19
CA PHE A 231 -5.14 3.09 -11.90
C PHE A 231 -6.23 3.04 -10.82
N SER A 232 -7.07 4.09 -10.75
CA SER A 232 -8.16 4.16 -9.76
C SER A 232 -9.20 3.08 -10.00
N ASP A 233 -9.55 2.78 -11.24
CA ASP A 233 -10.51 1.74 -11.60
C ASP A 233 -9.99 0.36 -11.18
N LEU A 234 -8.73 0.06 -11.46
CA LEU A 234 -8.08 -1.19 -11.05
C LEU A 234 -8.07 -1.37 -9.53
N VAL A 235 -7.67 -0.32 -8.80
CA VAL A 235 -7.64 -0.34 -7.33
C VAL A 235 -9.04 -0.46 -6.74
N ASN A 236 -10.01 0.31 -7.26
CA ASN A 236 -11.40 0.29 -6.80
C ASN A 236 -12.08 -1.07 -7.08
N GLU A 237 -11.82 -1.68 -8.25
CA GLU A 237 -12.34 -3.00 -8.58
C GLU A 237 -11.88 -4.04 -7.56
N TRP A 238 -10.57 -4.10 -7.30
CA TRP A 238 -10.00 -5.04 -6.33
C TRP A 238 -10.53 -4.81 -4.91
N LEU A 239 -10.52 -3.56 -4.45
CA LEU A 239 -11.00 -3.21 -3.11
C LEU A 239 -12.51 -3.53 -2.96
N ALA A 240 -13.31 -3.30 -4.00
CA ALA A 240 -14.73 -3.64 -3.97
C ALA A 240 -14.97 -5.15 -3.81
N GLN A 241 -14.17 -5.97 -4.48
CA GLN A 241 -14.29 -7.42 -4.41
C GLN A 241 -13.83 -7.99 -3.07
N THR A 242 -12.86 -7.33 -2.41
CA THR A 242 -12.19 -7.88 -1.23
C THR A 242 -12.61 -7.21 0.08
N LEU A 243 -12.96 -5.93 0.06
CA LEU A 243 -13.45 -5.22 1.25
C LEU A 243 -14.96 -5.34 1.43
N ASP A 244 -15.72 -5.37 0.35
CA ASP A 244 -17.17 -5.43 0.37
C ASP A 244 -17.69 -6.50 -0.60
N PRO A 245 -17.33 -7.78 -0.41
CA PRO A 245 -17.84 -8.81 -1.26
C PRO A 245 -19.37 -8.79 -1.16
N ALA A 246 -20.05 -8.64 -2.31
CA ALA A 246 -21.50 -8.78 -2.38
C ALA A 246 -21.90 -10.04 -1.62
N PRO A 247 -23.02 -10.03 -0.85
CA PRO A 247 -23.45 -11.21 -0.12
C PRO A 247 -23.52 -12.37 -1.10
N GLN A 248 -22.68 -13.38 -0.88
CA GLN A 248 -22.73 -14.60 -1.71
C GLN A 248 -24.15 -15.09 -1.63
N SER A 249 -24.88 -15.06 -2.75
CA SER A 249 -26.19 -15.67 -2.84
C SER A 249 -26.02 -17.12 -2.38
N ARG A 250 -26.55 -17.45 -1.20
CA ARG A 250 -26.61 -18.83 -0.73
C ARG A 250 -27.29 -19.59 -1.85
N LYS A 251 -26.53 -20.32 -2.66
CA LYS A 251 -27.06 -21.34 -3.54
C LYS A 251 -27.78 -22.28 -2.61
N THR A 252 -29.10 -22.12 -2.55
CA THR A 252 -30.03 -22.95 -1.84
C THR A 252 -29.77 -24.38 -2.27
N GLU A 253 -29.16 -25.18 -1.41
CA GLU A 253 -29.29 -26.63 -1.46
C GLU A 253 -30.76 -27.00 -1.24
N ARG A 254 -31.61 -26.72 -2.24
CA ARG A 254 -32.91 -27.38 -2.43
C ARG A 254 -32.62 -28.60 -3.29
N LYS A 255 -32.01 -29.62 -2.70
CA LYS A 255 -32.08 -30.97 -3.27
C LYS A 255 -32.61 -31.93 -2.24
N ASN A 256 -33.78 -32.47 -2.62
CA ASN A 256 -34.34 -33.74 -2.19
C ASN A 256 -34.86 -33.89 -0.74
N ARG A 257 -36.00 -33.29 -0.47
CA ARG A 257 -37.03 -33.97 0.35
C ARG A 257 -38.30 -34.12 -0.46
N LYS A 258 -38.32 -35.09 -1.38
CA LYS A 258 -39.52 -35.75 -1.92
C LYS A 258 -39.09 -37.11 -2.42
N LYS A 259 -39.19 -38.11 -1.54
CA LYS A 259 -39.58 -39.51 -1.79
C LYS A 259 -39.25 -40.32 -0.54
N LEU A 260 -40.24 -40.44 0.31
CA LEU A 260 -40.66 -41.66 0.98
C LEU A 260 -42.01 -41.35 1.66
#